data_f0237649e56c49b619bf9574e3bad76b
#
_entry.id   f0237649e56c49b619bf9574e3bad76b
#
_cell.length_a   1.000
_cell.length_b   1.000
_cell.length_c   1.000
_cell.angle_alpha   90.00
_cell.angle_beta   90.00
_cell.angle_gamma   90.00
#
_symmetry.space_group_name_H-M   'P 1'
#
loop_
_entity.id
_entity.type
_entity.pdbx_description
1 polymer ?
#
loop_
_entity_poly.entity_id
_entity_poly.type
_entity_poly.pdbx_seq_one_letter_code
_entity_poly.pdbx_strand_id
1 'polypeptide(L)'
;MKKLRLLSRIIASCFIVLVIDVVAGIAYKNINGYAWFAVFESGSLQMEQSLSERTYRIKSYRYHHDLAKNVRNKNNAKWGGNVYTVNTNSLGFKDRSDRQIPLKSEKKRLLFIGDSVTEGIGLNYEKTFVGLIDDDLKEKYSILNAGVLSYSPIIYWKKVEDLINNTGLEFDELIVYLDISDIQDEASKYLLTSDSLALDDGLITDVMYEKPTLQSELIKENTIILAWLRSALKQNQTQPVERTILKKKKIYTYKDAINKDKDRGSWTFDSDTFKEYGERGLNISAKHMDSLLELLIKHKI
;
A
#
# COMPACT_ATOMS: atom_id res chain seq x y z
N MET A 1 -27.99 -18.93 -45.20
CA MET A 1 -26.78 -19.79 -45.05
C MET A 1 -25.45 -19.04 -45.20
N LYS A 2 -25.21 -18.19 -46.21
CA LYS A 2 -23.95 -17.45 -46.39
C LYS A 2 -23.63 -16.50 -45.20
N LYS A 3 -24.62 -15.75 -44.69
CA LYS A 3 -24.44 -14.85 -43.54
C LYS A 3 -24.06 -15.61 -42.24
N LEU A 4 -24.61 -16.78 -42.00
CA LEU A 4 -24.31 -17.61 -40.84
C LEU A 4 -22.88 -18.17 -40.88
N ARG A 5 -22.43 -18.59 -42.06
CA ARG A 5 -21.02 -19.03 -42.28
C ARG A 5 -20.03 -17.90 -42.16
N LEU A 6 -20.36 -16.67 -42.55
CA LEU A 6 -19.51 -15.50 -42.36
C LEU A 6 -19.41 -15.16 -40.88
N LEU A 7 -20.53 -15.15 -40.14
CA LEU A 7 -20.57 -14.88 -38.72
C LEU A 7 -19.74 -15.91 -37.92
N SER A 8 -19.86 -17.21 -38.25
CA SER A 8 -19.08 -18.25 -37.57
C SER A 8 -17.59 -18.12 -37.83
N ARG A 9 -17.18 -17.69 -39.03
CA ARG A 9 -15.76 -17.43 -39.34
C ARG A 9 -15.23 -16.22 -38.56
N ILE A 10 -15.99 -15.15 -38.41
CA ILE A 10 -15.63 -13.97 -37.61
C ILE A 10 -15.47 -14.38 -36.15
N ILE A 11 -16.41 -15.10 -35.58
CA ILE A 11 -16.34 -15.57 -34.20
C ILE A 11 -15.12 -16.46 -33.98
N ALA A 12 -14.86 -17.41 -34.88
CA ALA A 12 -13.68 -18.27 -34.81
C ALA A 12 -12.35 -17.45 -34.88
N SER A 13 -12.29 -16.46 -35.75
CA SER A 13 -11.11 -15.60 -35.87
C SER A 13 -10.89 -14.77 -34.59
N CYS A 14 -11.97 -14.18 -34.03
CA CYS A 14 -11.89 -13.44 -32.77
C CYS A 14 -11.43 -14.33 -31.60
N PHE A 15 -11.91 -15.57 -31.57
CA PHE A 15 -11.48 -16.53 -30.55
C PHE A 15 -10.01 -16.91 -30.67
N ILE A 16 -9.52 -17.14 -31.90
CA ILE A 16 -8.10 -17.43 -32.14
C ILE A 16 -7.23 -16.24 -31.72
N VAL A 17 -7.62 -15.01 -32.07
CA VAL A 17 -6.88 -13.79 -31.65
C VAL A 17 -6.87 -13.66 -30.13
N LEU A 18 -7.97 -13.94 -29.44
CA LEU A 18 -8.04 -13.93 -27.99
C LEU A 18 -7.09 -14.94 -27.34
N VAL A 19 -7.04 -16.18 -27.88
CA VAL A 19 -6.14 -17.22 -27.37
C VAL A 19 -4.67 -16.80 -27.56
N ILE A 20 -4.33 -16.27 -28.72
CA ILE A 20 -2.97 -15.76 -28.99
C ILE A 20 -2.62 -14.61 -28.05
N ASP A 21 -3.55 -13.68 -27.81
CA ASP A 21 -3.34 -12.54 -26.91
C ASP A 21 -3.08 -12.96 -25.47
N VAL A 22 -3.85 -13.94 -24.96
CA VAL A 22 -3.65 -14.53 -23.62
C VAL A 22 -2.29 -15.22 -23.52
N VAL A 23 -1.94 -16.04 -24.51
CA VAL A 23 -0.64 -16.75 -24.51
C VAL A 23 0.52 -15.75 -24.53
N ALA A 24 0.42 -14.72 -25.38
CA ALA A 24 1.43 -13.67 -25.47
C ALA A 24 1.53 -12.86 -24.16
N GLY A 25 0.42 -12.51 -23.53
CA GLY A 25 0.37 -11.79 -22.25
C GLY A 25 1.01 -12.58 -21.11
N ILE A 26 0.68 -13.88 -21.00
CA ILE A 26 1.27 -14.78 -20.00
C ILE A 26 2.78 -14.95 -20.26
N ALA A 27 3.17 -15.17 -21.50
CA ALA A 27 4.59 -15.29 -21.86
C ALA A 27 5.37 -14.01 -21.52
N TYR A 28 4.83 -12.84 -21.86
CA TYR A 28 5.42 -11.55 -21.53
C TYR A 28 5.60 -11.38 -20.02
N LYS A 29 4.54 -11.67 -19.24
CA LYS A 29 4.58 -11.60 -17.77
C LYS A 29 5.64 -12.52 -17.16
N ASN A 30 5.77 -13.74 -17.67
CA ASN A 30 6.76 -14.71 -17.19
C ASN A 30 8.19 -14.30 -17.50
N ILE A 31 8.42 -13.70 -18.67
CA ILE A 31 9.76 -13.24 -19.10
C ILE A 31 10.18 -11.97 -18.35
N ASN A 32 9.26 -11.02 -18.20
CA ASN A 32 9.60 -9.69 -17.68
C ASN A 32 9.26 -9.51 -16.18
N GLY A 33 8.52 -10.43 -15.56
CA GLY A 33 8.09 -10.36 -14.17
C GLY A 33 6.91 -9.41 -13.89
N TYR A 34 6.36 -8.77 -14.94
CA TYR A 34 5.21 -7.86 -14.85
C TYR A 34 4.32 -7.95 -16.10
N ALA A 35 3.04 -7.58 -15.95
CA ALA A 35 2.09 -7.59 -17.06
C ALA A 35 2.37 -6.48 -18.08
N TRP A 36 2.14 -6.74 -19.37
CA TRP A 36 2.43 -5.80 -20.45
C TRP A 36 1.70 -4.45 -20.31
N PHE A 37 0.45 -4.47 -19.84
CA PHE A 37 -0.32 -3.24 -19.64
C PHE A 37 0.33 -2.28 -18.65
N ALA A 38 1.15 -2.80 -17.74
CA ALA A 38 1.90 -2.01 -16.80
C ALA A 38 2.84 -1.01 -17.46
N VAL A 39 3.44 -1.41 -18.57
CA VAL A 39 4.30 -0.54 -19.39
C VAL A 39 3.48 0.54 -20.08
N PHE A 40 2.26 0.21 -20.47
CA PHE A 40 1.41 1.11 -21.26
C PHE A 40 0.72 2.19 -20.41
N GLU A 41 0.30 1.85 -19.19
CA GLU A 41 -0.32 2.82 -18.28
C GLU A 41 0.72 3.73 -17.62
N SER A 42 1.99 3.36 -17.59
CA SER A 42 2.93 3.97 -16.66
C SER A 42 3.78 5.06 -17.22
N GLY A 43 4.13 5.10 -18.43
CA GLY A 43 5.09 6.11 -18.89
C GLY A 43 6.21 6.49 -17.89
N SER A 44 6.28 5.84 -16.71
CA SER A 44 7.21 6.14 -15.61
C SER A 44 7.51 4.96 -14.69
N LEU A 45 8.74 4.94 -14.17
CA LEU A 45 9.26 4.00 -13.16
C LEU A 45 8.36 3.87 -11.90
N GLN A 46 7.59 4.90 -11.56
CA GLN A 46 6.71 4.90 -10.40
C GLN A 46 5.58 3.87 -10.47
N MET A 47 5.13 3.53 -11.65
CA MET A 47 4.02 2.60 -11.80
C MET A 47 4.47 1.13 -11.86
N GLU A 48 5.70 0.88 -12.29
CA GLU A 48 6.31 -0.44 -12.14
C GLU A 48 6.42 -0.82 -10.66
N GLN A 49 6.73 0.18 -9.81
CA GLN A 49 6.71 0.06 -8.35
C GLN A 49 5.31 -0.25 -7.82
N SER A 50 4.29 0.50 -8.24
CA SER A 50 2.91 0.34 -7.77
C SER A 50 2.31 -1.03 -8.10
N LEU A 51 2.70 -1.66 -9.21
CA LEU A 51 2.20 -2.97 -9.62
C LEU A 51 2.83 -4.12 -8.85
N SER A 52 4.13 -4.07 -8.60
CA SER A 52 4.78 -5.06 -7.76
C SER A 52 4.23 -5.00 -6.33
N GLU A 53 3.91 -3.82 -5.83
CA GLU A 53 3.36 -3.59 -4.50
C GLU A 53 1.92 -4.06 -4.35
N ARG A 54 1.08 -3.95 -5.38
CA ARG A 54 -0.31 -4.46 -5.38
C ARG A 54 -0.42 -5.95 -5.08
N THR A 55 0.66 -6.70 -5.27
CA THR A 55 0.65 -8.15 -5.02
C THR A 55 0.67 -8.52 -3.54
N TYR A 56 1.11 -7.61 -2.68
CA TYR A 56 1.26 -7.86 -1.24
C TYR A 56 0.69 -6.76 -0.35
N ARG A 57 0.22 -5.62 -0.90
CA ARG A 57 -0.51 -4.60 -0.15
C ARG A 57 -2.01 -4.85 -0.23
N ILE A 58 -2.69 -4.68 0.89
CA ILE A 58 -4.13 -4.93 1.01
C ILE A 58 -4.83 -3.76 1.70
N LYS A 59 -6.13 -3.58 1.42
CA LYS A 59 -6.98 -2.68 2.21
C LYS A 59 -7.23 -3.25 3.60
N SER A 60 -7.19 -2.39 4.60
CA SER A 60 -7.73 -2.66 5.93
C SER A 60 -8.96 -1.79 6.16
N TYR A 61 -10.06 -2.40 6.57
CA TYR A 61 -11.28 -1.66 6.95
C TYR A 61 -11.16 -0.97 8.31
N ARG A 62 -10.10 -1.27 9.09
CA ARG A 62 -9.91 -0.75 10.45
C ARG A 62 -8.90 0.37 10.52
N TYR A 63 -7.87 0.33 9.66
CA TYR A 63 -6.76 1.28 9.67
C TYR A 63 -6.19 1.55 8.26
N HIS A 64 -7.05 1.59 7.25
CA HIS A 64 -6.79 1.97 5.88
C HIS A 64 -6.09 0.89 5.04
N HIS A 65 -4.87 0.47 5.34
CA HIS A 65 -4.11 -0.51 4.54
C HIS A 65 -3.10 -1.29 5.38
N ASP A 66 -2.63 -2.41 4.83
CA ASP A 66 -1.62 -3.27 5.45
C ASP A 66 -0.88 -4.11 4.39
N LEU A 67 0.04 -4.95 4.84
CA LEU A 67 0.62 -6.01 4.04
C LEU A 67 -0.21 -7.28 4.16
N ALA A 68 -0.29 -8.04 3.06
CA ALA A 68 -0.93 -9.35 3.06
C ALA A 68 -0.15 -10.33 3.94
N LYS A 69 -0.87 -11.22 4.64
CA LYS A 69 -0.28 -12.26 5.49
C LYS A 69 0.37 -13.36 4.66
N ASN A 70 1.44 -13.96 5.19
CA ASN A 70 2.12 -15.13 4.62
C ASN A 70 2.56 -14.94 3.17
N VAL A 71 3.01 -13.73 2.81
CA VAL A 71 3.64 -13.49 1.52
C VAL A 71 5.02 -14.13 1.51
N ARG A 72 5.32 -14.87 0.44
CA ARG A 72 6.58 -15.59 0.30
C ARG A 72 7.31 -15.19 -0.97
N ASN A 73 8.58 -14.79 -0.82
CA ASN A 73 9.53 -14.59 -1.90
C ASN A 73 9.00 -13.74 -3.06
N LYS A 74 8.44 -12.56 -2.78
CA LYS A 74 8.08 -11.61 -3.82
C LYS A 74 9.33 -10.88 -4.32
N ASN A 75 10.11 -11.56 -5.16
CA ASN A 75 11.41 -11.11 -5.67
C ASN A 75 11.32 -9.98 -6.71
N ASN A 76 10.13 -9.60 -7.12
CA ASN A 76 9.89 -8.56 -8.10
C ASN A 76 9.42 -7.24 -7.49
N ALA A 77 9.54 -7.08 -6.18
CA ALA A 77 9.36 -5.79 -5.54
C ALA A 77 10.49 -4.85 -5.97
N LYS A 78 10.16 -3.64 -6.41
CA LYS A 78 11.12 -2.67 -6.93
C LYS A 78 10.91 -1.31 -6.27
N TRP A 79 12.00 -0.67 -5.91
CA TRP A 79 11.99 0.69 -5.41
C TRP A 79 13.29 1.43 -5.77
N GLY A 80 13.19 2.62 -6.39
CA GLY A 80 14.35 3.41 -6.77
C GLY A 80 15.37 2.66 -7.64
N GLY A 81 14.92 1.74 -8.51
CA GLY A 81 15.76 0.87 -9.33
C GLY A 81 16.28 -0.39 -8.61
N ASN A 82 16.09 -0.52 -7.30
CA ASN A 82 16.46 -1.71 -6.56
C ASN A 82 15.37 -2.78 -6.63
N VAL A 83 15.77 -4.01 -6.90
CA VAL A 83 14.91 -5.20 -6.77
C VAL A 83 15.15 -5.82 -5.40
N TYR A 84 14.09 -6.12 -4.68
CA TYR A 84 14.18 -6.71 -3.34
C TYR A 84 13.08 -7.75 -3.10
N THR A 85 13.31 -8.58 -2.10
CA THR A 85 12.36 -9.63 -1.70
C THR A 85 11.48 -9.15 -0.57
N VAL A 86 10.18 -9.41 -0.68
CA VAL A 86 9.21 -9.20 0.39
C VAL A 86 8.70 -10.55 0.88
N ASN A 87 8.91 -10.80 2.15
CA ASN A 87 8.22 -11.83 2.92
C ASN A 87 7.40 -11.15 4.01
N THR A 88 6.24 -11.71 4.32
CA THR A 88 5.45 -11.31 5.47
C THR A 88 5.06 -12.53 6.29
N ASN A 89 5.05 -12.39 7.60
CA ASN A 89 4.67 -13.45 8.52
C ASN A 89 3.13 -13.61 8.61
N SER A 90 2.67 -14.46 9.53
CA SER A 90 1.25 -14.74 9.73
C SER A 90 0.41 -13.56 10.22
N LEU A 91 1.05 -12.48 10.68
CA LEU A 91 0.40 -11.24 11.07
C LEU A 91 0.36 -10.19 9.93
N GLY A 92 1.05 -10.45 8.80
CA GLY A 92 1.23 -9.50 7.71
C GLY A 92 2.39 -8.54 7.94
N PHE A 93 3.26 -8.78 8.90
CA PHE A 93 4.42 -7.95 9.15
C PHE A 93 5.58 -8.36 8.24
N LYS A 94 6.33 -7.40 7.73
CA LYS A 94 7.54 -7.68 6.95
C LYS A 94 8.54 -8.46 7.81
N ASP A 95 9.04 -9.57 7.27
CA ASP A 95 9.87 -10.53 8.00
C ASP A 95 10.90 -11.19 7.07
N ARG A 96 11.84 -11.98 7.60
CA ARG A 96 12.79 -12.80 6.81
C ARG A 96 12.07 -13.91 6.06
N SER A 97 10.94 -14.39 6.57
CA SER A 97 10.16 -15.47 6.00
C SER A 97 8.69 -15.33 6.36
N ASP A 98 7.88 -16.21 5.80
CA ASP A 98 6.45 -16.35 6.09
C ASP A 98 6.16 -17.17 7.37
N ARG A 99 6.99 -17.01 8.40
CA ARG A 99 6.86 -17.75 9.67
C ARG A 99 5.55 -17.46 10.40
N GLN A 100 5.11 -18.44 11.18
CA GLN A 100 3.98 -18.29 12.10
C GLN A 100 4.42 -17.52 13.36
N ILE A 101 3.72 -16.44 13.68
CA ILE A 101 3.94 -15.67 14.89
C ILE A 101 2.91 -16.09 15.93
N PRO A 102 3.32 -16.66 17.07
CA PRO A 102 2.38 -16.94 18.16
C PRO A 102 1.88 -15.62 18.75
N LEU A 103 0.61 -15.56 19.16
CA LEU A 103 0.03 -14.35 19.74
C LEU A 103 0.65 -13.99 21.09
N LYS A 104 1.12 -14.99 21.84
CA LYS A 104 1.89 -14.86 23.09
C LYS A 104 3.34 -15.26 22.86
N SER A 105 4.26 -14.69 23.59
CA SER A 105 5.69 -14.99 23.49
C SER A 105 6.29 -15.18 24.88
N GLU A 106 7.19 -16.16 25.01
CA GLU A 106 8.01 -16.33 26.22
C GLU A 106 9.14 -15.31 26.29
N LYS A 107 9.64 -14.85 25.13
CA LYS A 107 10.62 -13.79 25.04
C LYS A 107 9.91 -12.43 25.10
N LYS A 108 10.52 -11.46 25.75
CA LYS A 108 10.09 -10.07 25.69
C LYS A 108 9.96 -9.62 24.23
N ARG A 109 8.81 -9.05 23.86
CA ARG A 109 8.49 -8.72 22.48
C ARG A 109 8.48 -7.23 22.25
N LEU A 110 9.25 -6.79 21.26
CA LEU A 110 9.32 -5.41 20.82
C LEU A 110 8.56 -5.29 19.48
N LEU A 111 7.55 -4.44 19.45
CA LEU A 111 6.78 -4.14 18.24
C LEU A 111 7.24 -2.80 17.67
N PHE A 112 7.78 -2.82 16.45
CA PHE A 112 8.14 -1.61 15.71
C PHE A 112 6.98 -1.19 14.83
N ILE A 113 6.62 0.10 14.87
CA ILE A 113 5.63 0.71 13.99
C ILE A 113 6.16 2.02 13.43
N GLY A 114 5.80 2.35 12.20
CA GLY A 114 6.21 3.52 11.46
C GLY A 114 5.78 3.39 10.00
N ASP A 115 6.35 4.22 9.14
CA ASP A 115 6.04 4.31 7.72
C ASP A 115 6.94 3.41 6.84
N SER A 116 7.24 3.90 5.63
CA SER A 116 8.09 3.25 4.63
C SER A 116 9.53 3.01 5.10
N VAL A 117 10.05 3.87 5.97
CA VAL A 117 11.41 3.72 6.55
C VAL A 117 11.43 2.53 7.49
N THR A 118 10.40 2.40 8.33
CA THR A 118 10.25 1.27 9.26
C THR A 118 9.94 -0.03 8.52
N GLU A 119 9.06 0.00 7.50
CA GLU A 119 8.88 -1.14 6.61
C GLU A 119 10.19 -1.55 5.94
N GLY A 120 11.07 -0.58 5.65
CA GLY A 120 12.33 -0.80 4.92
C GLY A 120 12.08 -1.07 3.44
N ILE A 121 11.33 -0.18 2.78
CA ILE A 121 11.09 -0.25 1.33
C ILE A 121 12.42 -0.21 0.57
N GLY A 122 12.53 -1.01 -0.49
CA GLY A 122 13.75 -1.12 -1.29
C GLY A 122 14.80 -2.06 -0.73
N LEU A 123 14.57 -2.67 0.44
CA LEU A 123 15.51 -3.55 1.13
C LEU A 123 14.87 -4.91 1.47
N ASN A 124 15.65 -5.97 1.39
CA ASN A 124 15.30 -7.23 2.05
C ASN A 124 15.25 -7.00 3.57
N TYR A 125 14.44 -7.78 4.29
CA TYR A 125 14.24 -7.59 5.73
C TYR A 125 15.55 -7.52 6.52
N GLU A 126 16.49 -8.40 6.23
CA GLU A 126 17.78 -8.51 6.93
C GLU A 126 18.67 -7.27 6.79
N LYS A 127 18.37 -6.41 5.80
CA LYS A 127 19.08 -5.15 5.53
C LYS A 127 18.35 -3.92 6.04
N THR A 128 17.12 -4.08 6.52
CA THR A 128 16.38 -2.99 7.17
C THR A 128 16.93 -2.73 8.56
N PHE A 129 16.72 -1.52 9.11
CA PHE A 129 17.19 -1.26 10.47
C PHE A 129 16.51 -2.15 11.51
N VAL A 130 15.20 -2.46 11.32
CA VAL A 130 14.48 -3.39 12.21
C VAL A 130 15.04 -4.81 12.08
N GLY A 131 15.37 -5.26 10.85
CA GLY A 131 15.98 -6.56 10.63
C GLY A 131 17.39 -6.69 11.22
N LEU A 132 18.17 -5.61 11.21
CA LEU A 132 19.49 -5.58 11.87
C LEU A 132 19.34 -5.64 13.38
N ILE A 133 18.38 -4.91 13.97
CA ILE A 133 18.06 -4.98 15.40
C ILE A 133 17.58 -6.39 15.79
N ASP A 134 16.71 -6.99 14.94
CA ASP A 134 16.25 -8.36 15.17
C ASP A 134 17.42 -9.35 15.18
N ASP A 135 18.35 -9.21 14.27
CA ASP A 135 19.52 -10.10 14.18
C ASP A 135 20.44 -9.97 15.41
N ASP A 136 20.65 -8.76 15.89
CA ASP A 136 21.48 -8.45 17.05
C ASP A 136 20.84 -8.90 18.38
N LEU A 137 19.51 -8.75 18.48
CA LEU A 137 18.79 -8.96 19.74
C LEU A 137 17.98 -10.27 19.82
N LYS A 138 17.97 -11.11 18.77
CA LYS A 138 17.13 -12.33 18.65
C LYS A 138 17.24 -13.31 19.82
N GLU A 139 18.36 -13.32 20.53
CA GLU A 139 18.51 -14.22 21.68
C GLU A 139 17.70 -13.77 22.91
N LYS A 140 17.47 -12.46 23.05
CA LYS A 140 16.80 -11.87 24.21
C LYS A 140 15.35 -11.46 23.90
N TYR A 141 15.10 -11.01 22.67
CA TYR A 141 13.84 -10.39 22.27
C TYR A 141 13.21 -11.08 21.08
N SER A 142 11.89 -10.94 20.98
CA SER A 142 11.12 -11.24 19.76
C SER A 142 10.80 -9.91 19.08
N ILE A 143 11.41 -9.65 17.94
CA ILE A 143 11.24 -8.40 17.19
C ILE A 143 10.16 -8.59 16.13
N LEU A 144 9.21 -7.63 16.04
CA LEU A 144 8.15 -7.60 15.03
C LEU A 144 8.15 -6.24 14.33
N ASN A 145 8.10 -6.25 12.99
CA ASN A 145 8.06 -5.05 12.16
C ASN A 145 6.65 -4.82 11.59
N ALA A 146 5.86 -3.99 12.26
CA ALA A 146 4.52 -3.61 11.84
C ALA A 146 4.48 -2.31 11.01
N GLY A 147 5.63 -1.76 10.61
CA GLY A 147 5.73 -0.59 9.75
C GLY A 147 5.23 -0.86 8.33
N VAL A 148 4.54 0.10 7.74
CA VAL A 148 4.02 0.01 6.36
C VAL A 148 4.05 1.39 5.70
N LEU A 149 4.38 1.41 4.42
CA LEU A 149 4.42 2.62 3.59
C LEU A 149 3.21 3.55 3.85
N SER A 150 3.49 4.83 3.98
CA SER A 150 2.47 5.89 4.18
C SER A 150 1.63 5.76 5.44
N TYR A 151 2.06 5.03 6.44
CA TYR A 151 1.45 5.11 7.76
C TYR A 151 1.74 6.47 8.38
N SER A 152 0.84 6.91 9.27
CA SER A 152 0.94 8.13 10.06
C SER A 152 0.33 7.89 11.46
N PRO A 153 0.42 8.83 12.39
CA PRO A 153 -0.03 8.65 13.78
C PRO A 153 -1.43 8.04 13.95
N ILE A 154 -2.41 8.45 13.13
CA ILE A 154 -3.77 7.87 13.19
C ILE A 154 -3.75 6.37 12.88
N ILE A 155 -2.93 5.95 11.89
CA ILE A 155 -2.85 4.55 11.51
C ILE A 155 -2.04 3.76 12.54
N TYR A 156 -0.98 4.34 13.11
CA TYR A 156 -0.25 3.72 14.22
C TYR A 156 -1.19 3.35 15.35
N TRP A 157 -1.97 4.32 15.82
CA TRP A 157 -2.97 4.11 16.86
C TRP A 157 -3.96 3.03 16.47
N LYS A 158 -4.62 3.14 15.32
CA LYS A 158 -5.66 2.22 14.89
C LYS A 158 -5.14 0.80 14.62
N LYS A 159 -3.94 0.66 14.07
CA LYS A 159 -3.32 -0.66 13.88
C LYS A 159 -2.97 -1.32 15.21
N VAL A 160 -2.38 -0.58 16.15
CA VAL A 160 -2.04 -1.10 17.47
C VAL A 160 -3.31 -1.47 18.23
N GLU A 161 -4.38 -0.66 18.15
CA GLU A 161 -5.69 -0.98 18.70
C GLU A 161 -6.25 -2.30 18.14
N ASP A 162 -6.16 -2.52 16.83
CA ASP A 162 -6.61 -3.75 16.18
C ASP A 162 -5.77 -4.97 16.58
N LEU A 163 -4.45 -4.79 16.69
CA LEU A 163 -3.55 -5.85 17.13
C LEU A 163 -3.85 -6.31 18.56
N ILE A 164 -4.12 -5.38 19.46
CA ILE A 164 -4.43 -5.69 20.85
C ILE A 164 -5.85 -6.27 20.98
N ASN A 165 -6.86 -5.54 20.50
CA ASN A 165 -8.27 -5.82 20.82
C ASN A 165 -8.89 -6.92 19.93
N ASN A 166 -8.47 -7.04 18.67
CA ASN A 166 -9.08 -7.97 17.71
C ASN A 166 -8.17 -9.14 17.37
N THR A 167 -6.86 -8.90 17.25
CA THR A 167 -5.90 -9.98 16.98
C THR A 167 -5.50 -10.70 18.26
N GLY A 168 -5.45 -10.00 19.41
CA GLY A 168 -4.99 -10.55 20.68
C GLY A 168 -3.47 -10.74 20.73
N LEU A 169 -2.72 -9.91 19.98
CA LEU A 169 -1.26 -9.94 19.99
C LEU A 169 -0.74 -9.36 21.29
N GLU A 170 0.05 -10.14 22.04
CA GLU A 170 0.76 -9.67 23.24
C GLU A 170 2.17 -9.19 22.85
N PHE A 171 2.54 -8.00 23.33
CA PHE A 171 3.89 -7.43 23.21
C PHE A 171 4.18 -6.55 24.44
N ASP A 172 5.46 -6.34 24.74
CA ASP A 172 5.91 -5.69 25.95
C ASP A 172 6.28 -4.23 25.77
N GLU A 173 6.75 -3.87 24.59
CA GLU A 173 7.14 -2.50 24.24
C GLU A 173 6.74 -2.17 22.82
N LEU A 174 6.27 -0.94 22.59
CA LEU A 174 6.05 -0.36 21.27
C LEU A 174 7.13 0.66 20.96
N ILE A 175 7.81 0.50 19.84
CA ILE A 175 8.78 1.45 19.31
C ILE A 175 8.12 2.14 18.10
N VAL A 176 7.80 3.42 18.24
CA VAL A 176 7.23 4.24 17.18
C VAL A 176 8.35 5.01 16.49
N TYR A 177 8.46 4.83 15.19
CA TYR A 177 9.40 5.59 14.36
C TYR A 177 8.60 6.59 13.53
N LEU A 178 8.60 7.85 13.99
CA LEU A 178 7.86 8.94 13.37
C LEU A 178 8.76 9.66 12.35
N ASP A 179 8.33 9.70 11.11
CA ASP A 179 8.99 10.43 10.03
C ASP A 179 8.36 11.83 9.86
N ILE A 180 9.14 12.79 9.36
CA ILE A 180 8.63 14.15 9.11
C ILE A 180 7.50 14.18 8.07
N SER A 181 7.49 13.23 7.15
CA SER A 181 6.44 13.12 6.14
C SER A 181 5.11 12.66 6.71
N ASP A 182 5.12 11.94 7.84
CA ASP A 182 3.92 11.45 8.51
C ASP A 182 3.05 12.60 9.02
N ILE A 183 3.68 13.70 9.44
CA ILE A 183 2.99 14.92 9.89
C ILE A 183 2.19 15.55 8.75
N GLN A 184 2.75 15.60 7.55
CA GLN A 184 2.05 16.10 6.37
C GLN A 184 0.96 15.13 5.92
N ASP A 185 1.21 13.83 5.96
CA ASP A 185 0.23 12.81 5.62
C ASP A 185 -0.97 12.87 6.56
N GLU A 186 -0.73 13.06 7.85
CA GLU A 186 -1.76 13.26 8.86
C GLU A 186 -2.63 14.49 8.59
N ALA A 187 -2.04 15.58 8.11
CA ALA A 187 -2.76 16.81 7.78
C ALA A 187 -3.58 16.70 6.50
N SER A 188 -3.14 15.88 5.53
CA SER A 188 -3.62 15.96 4.15
C SER A 188 -4.28 14.68 3.63
N LYS A 189 -3.92 13.50 4.17
CA LYS A 189 -4.34 12.22 3.60
C LYS A 189 -5.40 11.50 4.43
N TYR A 190 -5.29 11.51 5.75
CA TYR A 190 -6.09 10.64 6.60
C TYR A 190 -7.15 11.40 7.38
N LEU A 191 -8.38 10.89 7.33
CA LEU A 191 -9.51 11.42 8.06
C LEU A 191 -10.12 10.31 8.92
N LEU A 192 -10.40 10.63 10.18
CA LEU A 192 -11.17 9.76 11.04
C LEU A 192 -12.65 9.85 10.67
N THR A 193 -13.26 8.71 10.34
CA THR A 193 -14.71 8.65 10.07
C THR A 193 -15.51 8.51 11.36
N SER A 194 -16.84 8.66 11.23
CA SER A 194 -17.80 8.40 12.32
C SER A 194 -17.66 7.00 12.94
N ASP A 195 -17.19 6.04 12.14
CA ASP A 195 -16.98 4.65 12.57
C ASP A 195 -15.58 4.41 13.16
N SER A 196 -14.84 5.48 13.43
CA SER A 196 -13.46 5.44 13.95
C SER A 196 -12.46 4.73 13.03
N LEU A 197 -12.74 4.67 11.73
CA LEU A 197 -11.83 4.17 10.71
C LEU A 197 -10.95 5.30 10.21
N ALA A 198 -9.67 5.02 10.00
CA ALA A 198 -8.81 5.91 9.25
C ALA A 198 -9.14 5.77 7.76
N LEU A 199 -9.58 6.85 7.14
CA LEU A 199 -9.79 6.91 5.70
C LEU A 199 -8.86 7.94 5.09
N ASP A 200 -8.39 7.62 3.91
CA ASP A 200 -7.86 8.57 2.96
C ASP A 200 -8.99 9.52 2.51
N ASP A 201 -8.64 10.75 2.15
CA ASP A 201 -9.57 11.73 1.56
C ASP A 201 -10.08 11.32 0.15
N GLY A 202 -9.82 10.08 -0.27
CA GLY A 202 -10.36 9.42 -1.46
C GLY A 202 -9.48 9.48 -2.70
N LEU A 203 -8.25 10.03 -2.63
CA LEU A 203 -7.45 10.27 -3.83
C LEU A 203 -6.37 9.22 -4.11
N ILE A 204 -5.85 8.54 -3.11
CA ILE A 204 -4.74 7.59 -3.27
C ILE A 204 -5.18 6.13 -3.22
N THR A 205 -6.17 5.80 -2.40
CA THR A 205 -6.56 4.42 -2.13
C THR A 205 -7.29 3.72 -3.27
N ASP A 206 -8.13 4.43 -4.01
CA ASP A 206 -8.88 3.80 -5.10
C ASP A 206 -7.95 3.30 -6.22
N VAL A 207 -6.80 3.94 -6.41
CA VAL A 207 -5.81 3.53 -7.41
C VAL A 207 -4.91 2.40 -6.93
N MET A 208 -4.49 2.41 -5.65
CA MET A 208 -3.54 1.42 -5.12
C MET A 208 -4.20 0.15 -4.59
N TYR A 209 -5.44 0.23 -4.10
CA TYR A 209 -6.07 -0.85 -3.33
C TYR A 209 -7.43 -1.32 -3.86
N GLU A 210 -7.95 -0.76 -4.97
CA GLU A 210 -9.08 -1.41 -5.62
C GLU A 210 -8.69 -2.86 -5.93
N LYS A 211 -9.33 -3.81 -5.24
CA LYS A 211 -9.34 -5.18 -5.74
C LYS A 211 -10.03 -5.11 -7.10
N PRO A 212 -9.28 -5.24 -8.19
CA PRO A 212 -9.91 -5.33 -9.49
C PRO A 212 -10.87 -6.52 -9.43
N THR A 213 -12.01 -6.42 -10.05
CA THR A 213 -12.88 -7.61 -10.20
C THR A 213 -12.04 -8.71 -10.83
N LEU A 214 -12.19 -9.95 -10.38
CA LEU A 214 -11.45 -11.12 -10.87
C LEU A 214 -11.33 -11.11 -12.41
N GLN A 215 -12.38 -10.67 -13.08
CA GLN A 215 -12.45 -10.53 -14.54
C GLN A 215 -11.58 -9.40 -15.09
N SER A 216 -11.39 -8.31 -14.33
CA SER A 216 -10.51 -7.20 -14.74
C SER A 216 -9.04 -7.52 -14.52
N GLU A 217 -8.71 -8.29 -13.48
CA GLU A 217 -7.35 -8.78 -13.23
C GLU A 217 -6.91 -9.78 -14.29
N LEU A 218 -7.74 -10.80 -14.56
CA LEU A 218 -7.42 -11.81 -15.57
C LEU A 218 -7.14 -11.21 -16.95
N ILE A 219 -7.93 -10.22 -17.38
CA ILE A 219 -7.73 -9.55 -18.66
C ILE A 219 -6.46 -8.69 -18.62
N LYS A 220 -6.32 -7.81 -17.63
CA LYS A 220 -5.19 -6.88 -17.55
C LYS A 220 -3.85 -7.60 -17.37
N GLU A 221 -3.82 -8.64 -16.55
CA GLU A 221 -2.59 -9.33 -16.22
C GLU A 221 -2.12 -10.34 -17.27
N ASN A 222 -3.05 -10.85 -18.09
CA ASN A 222 -2.75 -11.96 -18.99
C ASN A 222 -3.05 -11.66 -20.45
N THR A 223 -3.36 -10.41 -20.83
CA THR A 223 -3.58 -10.03 -22.24
C THR A 223 -2.81 -8.78 -22.60
N ILE A 224 -2.52 -8.60 -23.89
CA ILE A 224 -1.84 -7.43 -24.46
C ILE A 224 -2.86 -6.55 -25.18
N ILE A 225 -3.52 -7.09 -26.20
CA ILE A 225 -4.44 -6.36 -27.07
C ILE A 225 -5.73 -5.96 -26.34
N LEU A 226 -6.31 -6.89 -25.58
CA LEU A 226 -7.53 -6.62 -24.80
C LEU A 226 -7.28 -5.61 -23.67
N ALA A 227 -6.12 -5.68 -23.01
CA ALA A 227 -5.73 -4.70 -22.00
C ALA A 227 -5.59 -3.31 -22.62
N TRP A 228 -4.93 -3.22 -23.80
CA TRP A 228 -4.78 -1.98 -24.55
C TRP A 228 -6.12 -1.39 -24.98
N LEU A 229 -7.00 -2.20 -25.63
CA LEU A 229 -8.32 -1.76 -26.06
C LEU A 229 -9.16 -1.22 -24.89
N ARG A 230 -9.12 -1.91 -23.75
CA ARG A 230 -9.83 -1.48 -22.55
C ARG A 230 -9.30 -0.16 -22.00
N SER A 231 -8.00 0.03 -21.99
CA SER A 231 -7.35 1.29 -21.58
C SER A 231 -7.75 2.44 -22.52
N ALA A 232 -7.69 2.22 -23.83
CA ALA A 232 -8.09 3.21 -24.83
C ALA A 232 -9.58 3.61 -24.74
N LEU A 233 -10.46 2.64 -24.47
CA LEU A 233 -11.89 2.91 -24.27
C LEU A 233 -12.17 3.65 -22.96
N LYS A 234 -11.41 3.36 -21.89
CA LYS A 234 -11.52 4.10 -20.62
C LYS A 234 -11.05 5.54 -20.75
N GLN A 235 -9.98 5.81 -21.47
CA GLN A 235 -9.50 7.18 -21.72
C GLN A 235 -10.53 8.06 -22.42
N ASN A 236 -11.35 7.48 -23.30
CA ASN A 236 -12.43 8.21 -23.97
C ASN A 236 -13.69 8.40 -23.08
N GLN A 237 -13.79 7.71 -21.95
CA GLN A 237 -14.91 7.81 -21.01
C GLN A 237 -14.60 8.63 -19.75
N THR A 238 -13.37 8.98 -19.50
CA THR A 238 -13.01 9.90 -18.42
C THR A 238 -13.21 11.34 -18.85
N GLN A 239 -14.47 11.74 -19.02
CA GLN A 239 -14.90 13.06 -18.61
C GLN A 239 -14.60 13.13 -17.10
N PRO A 240 -14.06 14.22 -16.59
CA PRO A 240 -13.86 14.38 -15.15
C PRO A 240 -15.24 14.20 -14.50
N VAL A 241 -15.42 13.09 -13.79
CA VAL A 241 -16.56 12.96 -12.90
C VAL A 241 -16.33 14.03 -11.83
N GLU A 242 -16.94 15.18 -12.02
CA GLU A 242 -17.19 16.14 -10.95
C GLU A 242 -17.96 15.37 -9.88
N ARG A 243 -17.24 14.80 -8.94
CA ARG A 243 -17.84 14.33 -7.69
C ARG A 243 -18.25 15.58 -6.92
N THR A 244 -19.50 15.99 -7.13
CA THR A 244 -20.18 16.96 -6.31
C THR A 244 -20.39 16.36 -4.92
N ILE A 245 -19.37 16.35 -4.10
CA ILE A 245 -19.50 16.04 -2.69
C ILE A 245 -18.85 17.19 -1.92
N LEU A 246 -19.74 17.98 -1.31
CA LEU A 246 -19.49 19.03 -0.31
C LEU A 246 -18.76 20.28 -0.81
N LYS A 247 -19.56 21.30 -1.02
CA LYS A 247 -19.16 22.69 -1.23
C LYS A 247 -18.17 23.15 -0.15
N LYS A 248 -17.04 23.70 -0.62
CA LYS A 248 -16.05 24.49 0.10
C LYS A 248 -14.97 23.77 0.93
N LYS A 249 -14.25 22.82 0.33
CA LYS A 249 -12.82 22.66 0.58
C LYS A 249 -12.12 22.60 -0.77
N LYS A 250 -10.98 23.28 -0.90
CA LYS A 250 -10.11 23.18 -2.06
C LYS A 250 -9.75 21.70 -2.18
N ILE A 251 -10.36 21.02 -3.15
CA ILE A 251 -10.07 19.61 -3.43
C ILE A 251 -8.73 19.62 -4.15
N TYR A 252 -7.68 19.18 -3.48
CA TYR A 252 -6.40 18.94 -4.11
C TYR A 252 -6.54 17.76 -5.06
N THR A 253 -6.17 17.93 -6.32
CA THR A 253 -6.18 16.84 -7.28
C THR A 253 -4.99 15.92 -7.00
N TYR A 254 -5.05 14.68 -7.50
CA TYR A 254 -3.91 13.73 -7.46
C TYR A 254 -2.61 14.35 -8.00
N LYS A 255 -2.70 15.24 -9.01
CA LYS A 255 -1.54 16.01 -9.49
C LYS A 255 -0.99 16.96 -8.44
N ASP A 256 -1.86 17.57 -7.64
CA ASP A 256 -1.44 18.45 -6.54
C ASP A 256 -0.79 17.66 -5.42
N ALA A 257 -1.30 16.46 -5.11
CA ALA A 257 -0.70 15.54 -4.15
C ALA A 257 0.68 15.05 -4.62
N ILE A 258 0.81 14.60 -5.87
CA ILE A 258 2.11 14.11 -6.41
C ILE A 258 3.14 15.23 -6.52
N ASN A 259 2.76 16.43 -6.94
CA ASN A 259 3.70 17.57 -7.01
C ASN A 259 4.13 18.05 -5.62
N LYS A 260 3.28 17.85 -4.61
CA LYS A 260 3.58 18.17 -3.20
C LYS A 260 4.34 17.03 -2.51
N ASP A 261 4.25 15.78 -2.97
CA ASP A 261 5.03 14.65 -2.45
C ASP A 261 6.54 14.82 -2.63
N LYS A 262 7.00 15.66 -3.55
CA LYS A 262 8.43 15.94 -3.70
C LYS A 262 9.03 16.68 -2.52
N ASP A 263 8.20 17.39 -1.77
CA ASP A 263 8.64 18.26 -0.67
C ASP A 263 7.85 17.99 0.63
N ARG A 264 7.56 16.70 0.93
CA ARG A 264 6.79 16.31 2.13
C ARG A 264 7.41 16.76 3.46
N GLY A 265 8.67 17.17 3.44
CA GLY A 265 9.36 17.76 4.57
C GLY A 265 9.45 19.30 4.52
N SER A 266 8.94 19.97 3.49
CA SER A 266 9.11 21.41 3.32
C SER A 266 8.47 22.25 4.43
N TRP A 267 7.44 21.74 5.10
CA TRP A 267 6.83 22.36 6.27
C TRP A 267 7.80 22.59 7.44
N THR A 268 8.95 21.92 7.45
CA THR A 268 9.97 22.09 8.50
C THR A 268 10.83 23.34 8.30
N PHE A 269 10.87 23.90 7.10
CA PHE A 269 11.71 25.07 6.77
C PHE A 269 11.02 26.16 5.95
N ASP A 270 9.82 25.89 5.40
CA ASP A 270 9.02 26.87 4.64
C ASP A 270 7.80 27.30 5.46
N SER A 271 7.68 28.62 5.71
CA SER A 271 6.66 29.18 6.59
C SER A 271 5.24 29.03 6.05
N ASP A 272 5.06 29.02 4.73
CA ASP A 272 3.73 28.92 4.13
C ASP A 272 3.25 27.48 4.15
N THR A 273 4.14 26.56 3.83
CA THR A 273 3.89 25.12 3.96
C THR A 273 3.68 24.72 5.43
N PHE A 274 4.40 25.34 6.38
CA PHE A 274 4.17 25.13 7.80
C PHE A 274 2.75 25.52 8.20
N LYS A 275 2.26 26.69 7.80
CA LYS A 275 0.88 27.12 8.08
C LYS A 275 -0.17 26.26 7.41
N GLU A 276 0.12 25.77 6.19
CA GLU A 276 -0.81 24.94 5.42
C GLU A 276 -0.93 23.52 5.98
N TYR A 277 0.20 22.89 6.34
CA TYR A 277 0.27 21.48 6.73
C TYR A 277 0.90 21.23 8.10
N GLY A 278 2.00 21.92 8.41
CA GLY A 278 2.83 21.63 9.57
C GLY A 278 2.10 21.81 10.89
N GLU A 279 1.54 22.99 11.13
CA GLU A 279 0.83 23.31 12.38
C GLU A 279 -0.37 22.38 12.61
N ARG A 280 -1.19 22.20 11.56
CA ARG A 280 -2.35 21.28 11.61
C ARG A 280 -1.91 19.84 11.80
N GLY A 281 -0.90 19.40 11.05
CA GLY A 281 -0.38 18.03 11.12
C GLY A 281 0.18 17.70 12.49
N LEU A 282 0.99 18.59 13.07
CA LEU A 282 1.53 18.42 14.42
C LEU A 282 0.43 18.31 15.47
N ASN A 283 -0.57 19.18 15.41
CA ASN A 283 -1.68 19.19 16.38
C ASN A 283 -2.54 17.91 16.28
N ILE A 284 -2.80 17.40 15.07
CA ILE A 284 -3.58 16.18 14.87
C ILE A 284 -2.73 14.96 15.26
N SER A 285 -1.47 14.92 14.84
CA SER A 285 -0.52 13.86 15.18
C SER A 285 -0.38 13.69 16.69
N ALA A 286 -0.22 14.81 17.42
CA ALA A 286 -0.14 14.79 18.87
C ALA A 286 -1.37 14.12 19.50
N LYS A 287 -2.59 14.48 19.07
CA LYS A 287 -3.83 13.87 19.56
C LYS A 287 -3.89 12.36 19.32
N HIS A 288 -3.47 11.90 18.14
CA HIS A 288 -3.49 10.47 17.84
C HIS A 288 -2.38 9.70 18.57
N MET A 289 -1.23 10.36 18.81
CA MET A 289 -0.18 9.79 19.65
C MET A 289 -0.60 9.72 21.12
N ASP A 290 -1.33 10.73 21.62
CA ASP A 290 -1.94 10.69 22.96
C ASP A 290 -2.93 9.53 23.07
N SER A 291 -3.80 9.33 22.07
CA SER A 291 -4.73 8.20 22.03
C SER A 291 -4.00 6.85 22.00
N LEU A 292 -2.88 6.76 21.29
CA LEU A 292 -2.03 5.57 21.27
C LEU A 292 -1.42 5.34 22.67
N LEU A 293 -0.89 6.37 23.30
CA LEU A 293 -0.31 6.29 24.64
C LEU A 293 -1.35 5.85 25.70
N GLU A 294 -2.54 6.44 25.65
CA GLU A 294 -3.66 6.03 26.53
C GLU A 294 -4.03 4.54 26.36
N LEU A 295 -4.04 4.07 25.09
CA LEU A 295 -4.26 2.66 24.78
C LEU A 295 -3.18 1.77 25.43
N LEU A 296 -1.89 2.13 25.28
CA LEU A 296 -0.77 1.36 25.84
C LEU A 296 -0.83 1.33 27.38
N ILE A 297 -1.08 2.48 28.01
CA ILE A 297 -1.23 2.58 29.48
C ILE A 297 -2.37 1.67 29.97
N LYS A 298 -3.52 1.71 29.30
CA LYS A 298 -4.68 0.86 29.61
C LYS A 298 -4.32 -0.63 29.59
N HIS A 299 -3.46 -1.04 28.67
CA HIS A 299 -3.04 -2.44 28.49
C HIS A 299 -1.74 -2.79 29.22
N LYS A 300 -1.14 -1.82 29.93
CA LYS A 300 0.12 -1.97 30.69
C LYS A 300 1.32 -2.37 29.82
N ILE A 301 1.37 -1.79 28.64
CA ILE A 301 2.47 -1.91 27.67
C ILE A 301 3.41 -0.73 27.83
#